data_fd5db19dfc219db98b093497da55b096
#
_entry.id   fd5db19dfc219db98b093497da55b096
#
_cell.length_a   1.000
_cell.length_b   1.000
_cell.length_c   1.000
_cell.angle_alpha   90.00
_cell.angle_beta   90.00
_cell.angle_gamma   90.00
#
_symmetry.space_group_name_H-M   'P 1'
#
loop_
_entity.id
_entity.type
_entity.pdbx_description
1 polymer ?
#
loop_
_entity_poly.entity_id
_entity_poly.type
_entity_poly.pdbx_seq_one_letter_code
_entity_poly.pdbx_strand_id
1 'polypeptide(L)'
;MNMKKLLSLLLALCMVIGIFAGCDKGGEQAATEATTATSAEQAEVVDYAASVKLDETSGRAQIQLTQSGIKQFVDGDTTHFWVPSSVMPGGILKARYLAVNTPESTGKIEEYGKKASNFTKEKLSSAVSIVVESDTATWDADSTGDRYLSWIWYKTEENGEYRNLNIELLQNGLAIASNSAQNSYGETAVKAIAQAKAQKLNVYSGEKDPDFYYGDAVELTLKELRTNTAAYDGMKVAFEGVITTNSNQSVYVESFDPESGIYYGMAVYYGYALNGLGMDILKVGNEVRIVGGLQFYEAGGTWQVSGLQYDAMTPDDPSNIKCLSTGKEPAYPETDSEKFLGKLTIKTDDAETEHDYAFLAMNTSLTMKNLQVVDIYTTNNPDSASNGAMTLTCKTAAGNTIFVRTMVLVDENGKTVTESAYMGRTIDVRGIVDYYDGNYQIKVFSASNITVH
;
A
#
# COMPACT_ATOMS: atom_id res chain seq x y z
N MET A 1 -44.62 9.93 2.56
CA MET A 1 -45.20 10.75 3.66
C MET A 1 -44.17 10.74 4.78
N ASN A 2 -43.23 11.69 4.65
CA ASN A 2 -42.92 12.75 5.61
C ASN A 2 -42.79 12.33 7.07
N MET A 3 -41.56 12.45 7.59
CA MET A 3 -41.15 13.55 8.50
C MET A 3 -39.69 13.26 8.91
N LYS A 4 -38.70 13.98 8.57
CA LYS A 4 -38.19 15.35 8.81
C LYS A 4 -38.40 15.86 10.25
N LYS A 5 -37.26 16.20 10.85
CA LYS A 5 -36.95 17.18 11.92
C LYS A 5 -37.14 16.67 13.33
N LEU A 6 -36.27 17.00 14.29
CA LEU A 6 -35.63 18.25 14.73
C LEU A 6 -34.58 17.91 15.80
N LEU A 7 -33.39 18.27 15.76
CA LEU A 7 -32.57 19.35 16.33
C LEU A 7 -33.16 20.09 17.55
N SER A 8 -32.44 20.10 18.68
CA SER A 8 -32.20 21.21 19.62
C SER A 8 -31.69 20.67 20.94
N LEU A 9 -30.46 20.90 21.30
CA LEU A 9 -29.95 21.99 22.15
C LEU A 9 -30.76 22.24 23.43
N LEU A 10 -30.19 21.86 24.60
CA LEU A 10 -30.39 22.63 25.83
C LEU A 10 -29.21 22.47 26.80
N LEU A 11 -28.48 23.55 26.94
CA LEU A 11 -27.62 23.92 28.04
C LEU A 11 -28.45 24.16 29.26
N ALA A 12 -28.13 23.57 30.40
CA ALA A 12 -28.65 24.06 31.67
C ALA A 12 -27.58 23.99 32.74
N LEU A 13 -27.05 25.14 33.06
CA LEU A 13 -26.26 25.53 34.19
C LEU A 13 -27.16 25.48 35.44
N CYS A 14 -26.76 24.75 36.48
CA CYS A 14 -27.32 24.95 37.81
C CYS A 14 -26.17 25.08 38.84
N MET A 15 -25.88 26.34 39.19
CA MET A 15 -25.28 26.69 40.46
C MET A 15 -26.34 26.50 41.58
N VAL A 16 -25.96 25.84 42.64
CA VAL A 16 -26.67 26.00 43.91
C VAL A 16 -25.63 26.23 44.98
N ILE A 17 -25.64 27.46 45.50
CA ILE A 17 -24.98 27.88 46.75
C ILE A 17 -25.93 27.52 47.88
N GLY A 18 -25.45 26.81 48.89
CA GLY A 18 -26.17 26.54 50.12
C GLY A 18 -25.26 26.74 51.29
N ILE A 19 -25.38 27.91 51.92
CA ILE A 19 -24.80 28.23 53.22
C ILE A 19 -25.77 27.76 54.31
N PHE A 20 -25.32 26.96 55.26
CA PHE A 20 -25.93 26.94 56.60
C PHE A 20 -24.85 26.77 57.66
N ALA A 21 -24.82 27.72 58.56
CA ALA A 21 -24.07 27.73 59.83
C ALA A 21 -24.89 27.06 60.92
N GLY A 22 -24.19 26.47 61.88
CA GLY A 22 -24.79 26.11 63.15
C GLY A 22 -23.98 25.16 63.99
N CYS A 23 -23.11 25.73 64.90
CA CYS A 23 -22.73 25.39 66.31
C CYS A 23 -22.95 23.96 66.85
N ASP A 24 -22.02 23.29 67.44
CA ASP A 24 -21.20 23.44 68.63
C ASP A 24 -20.97 22.07 69.34
N LYS A 25 -19.77 21.92 69.89
CA LYS A 25 -19.29 21.04 70.97
C LYS A 25 -18.61 19.70 70.66
N GLY A 26 -17.34 19.73 71.05
CA GLY A 26 -16.68 18.62 71.79
C GLY A 26 -15.53 17.92 71.03
N GLY A 27 -14.34 18.43 71.32
CA GLY A 27 -13.06 17.81 71.58
C GLY A 27 -12.65 16.50 70.90
N GLU A 28 -11.63 16.57 70.06
CA GLU A 28 -10.37 15.81 70.22
C GLU A 28 -9.46 16.15 69.00
N GLN A 29 -8.20 16.45 69.32
CA GLN A 29 -7.15 16.75 68.32
C GLN A 29 -6.79 15.50 67.55
N ALA A 30 -7.06 15.52 66.27
CA ALA A 30 -6.38 14.64 65.30
C ALA A 30 -5.64 15.52 64.30
N ALA A 31 -4.34 15.31 64.22
CA ALA A 31 -3.44 16.01 63.31
C ALA A 31 -3.90 15.85 61.81
N THR A 32 -4.24 16.97 61.20
CA THR A 32 -4.53 17.02 59.79
C THR A 32 -3.20 17.03 59.02
N GLU A 33 -2.80 15.88 58.50
CA GLU A 33 -1.81 15.85 57.45
C GLU A 33 -2.41 16.56 56.22
N ALA A 34 -1.87 17.73 55.93
CA ALA A 34 -2.12 18.43 54.70
C ALA A 34 -1.51 17.60 53.57
N THR A 35 -2.35 16.82 52.88
CA THR A 35 -1.99 16.21 51.61
C THR A 35 -1.82 17.35 50.62
N THR A 36 -0.59 17.81 50.43
CA THR A 36 -0.21 18.64 49.31
C THR A 36 -0.42 17.81 48.04
N ALA A 37 -1.53 18.03 47.36
CA ALA A 37 -1.69 17.57 45.98
C ALA A 37 -0.62 18.28 45.17
N THR A 38 0.50 17.60 44.96
CA THR A 38 1.50 18.02 43.99
C THR A 38 0.80 18.00 42.62
N SER A 39 0.47 19.16 42.10
CA SER A 39 0.10 19.28 40.69
C SER A 39 1.25 18.69 39.90
N ALA A 40 1.01 17.58 39.23
CA ALA A 40 1.96 17.06 38.25
C ALA A 40 2.18 18.19 37.26
N GLU A 41 3.35 18.81 37.33
CA GLU A 41 3.81 19.77 36.35
C GLU A 41 3.76 19.04 34.99
N GLN A 42 2.85 19.44 34.11
CA GLN A 42 2.79 18.89 32.76
C GLN A 42 4.14 19.21 32.12
N ALA A 43 4.97 18.19 31.92
CA ALA A 43 6.26 18.34 31.29
C ALA A 43 6.07 19.06 29.96
N GLU A 44 6.82 20.12 29.75
CA GLU A 44 6.77 20.90 28.51
C GLU A 44 7.01 19.98 27.31
N VAL A 45 6.11 20.03 26.32
CA VAL A 45 6.23 19.21 25.11
C VAL A 45 7.26 19.84 24.22
N VAL A 46 8.37 19.14 24.01
CA VAL A 46 9.49 19.58 23.15
C VAL A 46 9.27 19.13 21.71
N ASP A 47 9.42 20.04 20.77
CA ASP A 47 9.47 19.72 19.35
C ASP A 47 10.89 19.29 18.93
N TYR A 48 11.19 18.02 19.11
CA TYR A 48 12.50 17.45 18.81
C TYR A 48 12.85 17.49 17.33
N ALA A 49 11.84 17.36 16.43
CA ALA A 49 12.07 17.42 14.99
C ALA A 49 12.55 18.82 14.53
N ALA A 50 12.13 19.88 15.22
CA ALA A 50 12.59 21.24 14.96
C ALA A 50 13.88 21.58 15.73
N SER A 51 14.22 20.85 16.79
CA SER A 51 15.40 21.12 17.61
C SER A 51 16.72 20.70 16.95
N VAL A 52 16.69 19.69 16.07
CA VAL A 52 17.85 19.29 15.26
C VAL A 52 17.94 20.19 14.03
N LYS A 53 19.17 20.39 13.54
CA LYS A 53 19.43 21.24 12.37
C LYS A 53 20.15 20.43 11.31
N LEU A 54 19.71 20.60 10.05
CA LEU A 54 20.43 20.09 8.90
C LEU A 54 21.79 20.81 8.82
N ASP A 55 22.87 20.03 8.76
CA ASP A 55 24.22 20.55 8.55
C ASP A 55 24.69 20.19 7.13
N GLU A 56 24.53 21.17 6.24
CA GLU A 56 24.96 21.04 4.83
C GLU A 56 26.48 20.94 4.69
N THR A 57 27.25 21.20 5.76
CA THR A 57 28.71 21.16 5.78
C THR A 57 29.26 19.92 6.48
N SER A 58 28.41 19.02 6.91
CA SER A 58 28.75 17.81 7.69
C SER A 58 29.69 16.83 6.98
N GLY A 59 29.82 16.94 5.66
CA GLY A 59 30.54 15.96 4.83
C GLY A 59 29.81 14.64 4.62
N ARG A 60 28.56 14.52 5.09
CA ARG A 60 27.70 13.37 4.82
C ARG A 60 27.18 13.40 3.38
N ALA A 61 26.83 12.24 2.83
CA ALA A 61 26.18 12.19 1.54
C ALA A 61 24.80 12.81 1.65
N GLN A 62 24.49 13.82 0.84
CA GLN A 62 23.23 14.54 0.84
C GLN A 62 22.76 14.79 -0.59
N ILE A 63 21.44 14.78 -0.80
CA ILE A 63 20.82 15.26 -2.03
C ILE A 63 19.58 16.07 -1.71
N GLN A 64 19.50 17.26 -2.31
CA GLN A 64 18.33 18.12 -2.22
C GLN A 64 17.39 17.86 -3.40
N LEU A 65 16.11 17.70 -3.09
CA LEU A 65 15.02 17.38 -4.00
C LEU A 65 13.83 18.31 -3.73
N THR A 66 12.84 18.24 -4.61
CA THR A 66 11.49 18.78 -4.38
C THR A 66 10.49 17.63 -4.31
N GLN A 67 9.23 17.92 -4.03
CA GLN A 67 8.17 16.91 -4.07
C GLN A 67 8.09 16.14 -5.42
N SER A 68 8.44 16.77 -6.54
CA SER A 68 8.49 16.11 -7.86
C SER A 68 9.60 15.05 -7.95
N GLY A 69 10.56 15.05 -7.02
CA GLY A 69 11.57 14.02 -6.89
C GLY A 69 11.08 12.76 -6.18
N ILE A 70 9.88 12.76 -5.60
CA ILE A 70 9.30 11.57 -5.00
C ILE A 70 8.84 10.63 -6.10
N LYS A 71 9.38 9.41 -6.10
CA LYS A 71 8.96 8.36 -7.02
C LYS A 71 7.79 7.58 -6.47
N GLN A 72 7.87 7.19 -5.19
CA GLN A 72 6.88 6.31 -4.56
C GLN A 72 6.99 6.38 -3.04
N PHE A 73 5.85 6.47 -2.37
CA PHE A 73 5.73 6.14 -0.95
C PHE A 73 5.52 4.63 -0.82
N VAL A 74 6.31 3.96 0.02
CA VAL A 74 6.18 2.53 0.27
C VAL A 74 5.39 2.30 1.56
N ASP A 75 5.88 2.90 2.65
CA ASP A 75 5.25 2.89 3.98
C ASP A 75 5.67 4.13 4.78
N GLY A 76 5.47 4.11 6.10
CA GLY A 76 5.78 5.26 6.94
C GLY A 76 7.28 5.61 7.04
N ASP A 77 8.16 4.65 6.82
CA ASP A 77 9.61 4.81 6.96
C ASP A 77 10.42 4.43 5.72
N THR A 78 9.77 4.31 4.60
CA THR A 78 10.41 3.99 3.32
C THR A 78 9.80 4.79 2.17
N THR A 79 10.64 5.59 1.51
CA THR A 79 10.25 6.36 0.32
C THR A 79 11.29 6.21 -0.78
N HIS A 80 10.86 6.03 -2.02
CA HIS A 80 11.74 6.02 -3.18
C HIS A 80 11.78 7.39 -3.83
N PHE A 81 12.97 7.84 -4.20
CA PHE A 81 13.21 9.13 -4.83
C PHE A 81 13.88 8.98 -6.19
N TRP A 82 13.49 9.83 -7.15
CA TRP A 82 14.23 10.04 -8.36
C TRP A 82 15.47 10.87 -8.05
N VAL A 83 16.64 10.37 -8.39
CA VAL A 83 17.93 11.05 -8.19
C VAL A 83 18.78 10.97 -9.47
N PRO A 84 19.76 11.87 -9.67
CA PRO A 84 20.72 11.72 -10.76
C PRO A 84 21.49 10.39 -10.68
N SER A 85 21.81 9.80 -11.83
CA SER A 85 22.59 8.54 -11.90
C SER A 85 24.03 8.69 -11.32
N SER A 86 24.51 9.92 -11.17
CA SER A 86 25.76 10.22 -10.46
C SER A 86 25.65 10.03 -8.93
N VAL A 87 24.44 10.08 -8.38
CA VAL A 87 24.15 9.84 -6.95
C VAL A 87 23.88 8.37 -6.72
N MET A 88 23.04 7.77 -7.57
CA MET A 88 22.66 6.37 -7.47
C MET A 88 22.54 5.77 -8.88
N PRO A 89 23.26 4.68 -9.17
CA PRO A 89 23.06 3.93 -10.40
C PRO A 89 21.57 3.58 -10.58
N GLY A 90 21.05 3.70 -11.80
CA GLY A 90 19.63 3.48 -12.07
C GLY A 90 18.69 4.65 -11.72
N GLY A 91 19.21 5.74 -11.13
CA GLY A 91 18.46 6.97 -10.90
C GLY A 91 17.39 6.90 -9.82
N ILE A 92 17.43 5.88 -8.95
CA ILE A 92 16.45 5.68 -7.88
C ILE A 92 17.18 5.47 -6.55
N LEU A 93 16.93 6.34 -5.58
CA LEU A 93 17.34 6.18 -4.20
C LEU A 93 16.16 5.62 -3.40
N LYS A 94 16.27 4.37 -2.96
CA LYS A 94 15.28 3.73 -2.08
C LYS A 94 15.68 4.03 -0.64
N ALA A 95 15.12 5.11 -0.07
CA ALA A 95 15.46 5.57 1.27
C ALA A 95 14.70 4.76 2.32
N ARG A 96 15.42 4.03 3.19
CA ARG A 96 14.94 3.45 4.45
C ARG A 96 15.33 4.38 5.58
N TYR A 97 14.35 4.86 6.33
CA TYR A 97 14.59 5.90 7.32
C TYR A 97 15.36 5.37 8.52
N LEU A 98 16.42 6.08 8.89
CA LEU A 98 17.26 5.77 10.05
C LEU A 98 16.51 6.00 11.35
N ALA A 99 16.89 5.26 12.37
CA ALA A 99 16.40 5.35 13.76
C ALA A 99 14.95 4.91 13.98
N VAL A 100 14.17 4.66 12.94
CA VAL A 100 12.73 4.41 13.02
C VAL A 100 12.37 3.05 12.42
N ASN A 101 11.29 2.48 12.96
CA ASN A 101 10.57 1.38 12.37
C ASN A 101 9.09 1.66 12.57
N THR A 102 8.40 2.05 11.50
CA THR A 102 6.95 2.23 11.54
C THR A 102 6.25 0.89 11.46
N PRO A 103 5.03 0.75 11.99
CA PRO A 103 4.19 -0.40 11.68
C PRO A 103 3.94 -0.48 10.17
N GLU A 104 3.83 -1.70 9.66
CA GLU A 104 3.65 -1.95 8.24
C GLU A 104 2.29 -1.43 7.73
N SER A 105 2.30 -0.71 6.61
CA SER A 105 1.10 -0.22 5.92
C SER A 105 0.82 -0.98 4.63
N THR A 106 1.75 -1.84 4.20
CA THR A 106 1.66 -2.66 3.00
C THR A 106 1.97 -4.13 3.33
N GLY A 107 1.50 -5.04 2.50
CA GLY A 107 1.63 -6.47 2.80
C GLY A 107 0.76 -6.88 3.98
N LYS A 108 1.33 -7.18 5.12
CA LYS A 108 0.61 -7.39 6.38
C LYS A 108 0.41 -6.04 7.07
N ILE A 109 -0.79 -5.47 6.93
CA ILE A 109 -1.11 -4.19 7.58
C ILE A 109 -1.09 -4.37 9.11
N GLU A 110 -0.43 -3.44 9.80
CA GLU A 110 -0.33 -3.40 11.27
C GLU A 110 -1.05 -2.16 11.83
N GLU A 111 -1.43 -2.24 13.12
CA GLU A 111 -2.02 -1.09 13.83
C GLU A 111 -1.10 0.13 13.73
N TYR A 112 -1.67 1.32 13.46
CA TYR A 112 -0.96 2.57 13.21
C TYR A 112 -0.10 2.61 11.94
N GLY A 113 0.00 1.55 11.14
CA GLY A 113 0.77 1.52 9.90
C GLY A 113 0.22 2.51 8.85
N LYS A 114 -1.08 2.48 8.61
CA LYS A 114 -1.75 3.43 7.71
C LYS A 114 -1.57 4.88 8.17
N LYS A 115 -1.65 5.12 9.49
CA LYS A 115 -1.45 6.45 10.08
C LYS A 115 -0.03 6.96 9.90
N ALA A 116 0.98 6.10 10.13
CA ALA A 116 2.39 6.44 9.91
C ALA A 116 2.69 6.74 8.43
N SER A 117 2.18 5.91 7.52
CA SER A 117 2.33 6.09 6.07
C SER A 117 1.67 7.39 5.59
N ASN A 118 0.45 7.67 6.01
CA ASN A 118 -0.27 8.90 5.68
C ASN A 118 0.46 10.13 6.23
N PHE A 119 1.03 10.06 7.44
CA PHE A 119 1.81 11.15 8.02
C PHE A 119 3.04 11.48 7.16
N THR A 120 3.83 10.48 6.78
CA THR A 120 4.98 10.65 5.90
C THR A 120 4.56 11.24 4.55
N LYS A 121 3.50 10.71 3.95
CA LYS A 121 2.96 11.19 2.68
C LYS A 121 2.50 12.64 2.76
N GLU A 122 1.77 13.04 3.80
CA GLU A 122 1.32 14.42 4.01
C GLU A 122 2.50 15.40 4.09
N LYS A 123 3.53 15.07 4.92
CA LYS A 123 4.68 15.93 5.12
C LYS A 123 5.50 16.13 3.84
N LEU A 124 5.81 15.05 3.15
CA LEU A 124 6.63 15.13 1.94
C LEU A 124 5.88 15.67 0.72
N SER A 125 4.57 15.38 0.59
CA SER A 125 3.77 15.93 -0.52
C SER A 125 3.54 17.44 -0.40
N SER A 126 3.59 18.01 0.81
CA SER A 126 3.49 19.44 1.05
C SER A 126 4.84 20.17 1.05
N ALA A 127 5.96 19.43 0.93
CA ALA A 127 7.29 20.00 1.03
C ALA A 127 7.69 20.80 -0.22
N VAL A 128 8.18 22.02 -0.05
CA VAL A 128 8.83 22.79 -1.12
C VAL A 128 10.29 22.34 -1.33
N SER A 129 10.91 21.77 -0.30
CA SER A 129 12.25 21.19 -0.38
C SER A 129 12.38 19.98 0.54
N ILE A 130 13.06 18.96 0.03
CA ILE A 130 13.38 17.70 0.73
C ILE A 130 14.89 17.50 0.63
N VAL A 131 15.54 17.14 1.74
CA VAL A 131 16.92 16.68 1.72
C VAL A 131 16.95 15.25 2.23
N VAL A 132 17.50 14.36 1.41
CA VAL A 132 17.83 12.99 1.82
C VAL A 132 19.31 12.99 2.22
N GLU A 133 19.61 12.56 3.44
CA GLU A 133 20.94 12.58 4.02
C GLU A 133 21.32 11.18 4.52
N SER A 134 22.49 10.67 4.15
CA SER A 134 23.07 9.48 4.79
C SER A 134 23.66 9.84 6.16
N ASP A 135 23.92 8.85 7.01
CA ASP A 135 24.62 9.09 8.28
C ASP A 135 26.13 9.22 8.13
N THR A 136 26.65 8.90 6.94
CA THR A 136 28.08 8.93 6.61
C THR A 136 28.35 9.67 5.30
N ALA A 137 29.62 9.75 4.87
CA ALA A 137 29.99 10.35 3.58
C ALA A 137 29.53 9.52 2.36
N THR A 138 29.00 8.33 2.57
CA THR A 138 28.53 7.40 1.53
C THR A 138 27.07 7.01 1.76
N TRP A 139 26.44 6.44 0.74
CA TRP A 139 25.09 5.87 0.86
C TRP A 139 25.23 4.45 1.40
N ASP A 140 24.87 4.25 2.65
CA ASP A 140 25.01 2.97 3.34
C ASP A 140 23.74 2.13 3.14
N ALA A 141 23.90 0.93 2.58
CA ALA A 141 22.81 0.01 2.36
C ALA A 141 22.29 -0.58 3.69
N ASP A 142 21.00 -0.86 3.75
CA ASP A 142 20.41 -1.63 4.85
C ASP A 142 20.77 -3.13 4.73
N SER A 143 20.29 -3.94 5.66
CA SER A 143 20.57 -5.39 5.69
C SER A 143 20.04 -6.16 4.47
N THR A 144 19.11 -5.58 3.69
CA THR A 144 18.61 -6.19 2.45
C THR A 144 19.55 -5.93 1.26
N GLY A 145 20.41 -4.91 1.37
CA GLY A 145 21.34 -4.49 0.32
C GLY A 145 20.69 -3.69 -0.82
N ASP A 146 19.38 -3.42 -0.75
CA ASP A 146 18.61 -2.78 -1.83
C ASP A 146 18.04 -1.40 -1.44
N ARG A 147 18.04 -1.07 -0.16
CA ARG A 147 17.59 0.22 0.38
C ARG A 147 18.75 0.90 1.11
N TYR A 148 18.72 2.24 1.17
CA TYR A 148 19.77 3.05 1.75
C TYR A 148 19.28 3.76 3.00
N LEU A 149 20.05 3.62 4.09
CA LEU A 149 19.76 4.19 5.39
C LEU A 149 19.85 5.71 5.33
N SER A 150 18.77 6.43 5.65
CA SER A 150 18.65 7.85 5.38
C SER A 150 17.92 8.62 6.46
N TRP A 151 18.37 9.85 6.71
CA TRP A 151 17.62 10.90 7.38
C TRP A 151 16.86 11.71 6.33
N ILE A 152 15.60 12.00 6.61
CA ILE A 152 14.74 12.77 5.71
C ILE A 152 14.44 14.12 6.36
N TRP A 153 14.82 15.16 5.67
CA TRP A 153 14.57 16.54 6.04
C TRP A 153 13.59 17.16 5.07
N TYR A 154 12.66 17.93 5.57
CA TYR A 154 11.70 18.64 4.72
C TYR A 154 11.40 20.03 5.26
N LYS A 155 10.98 20.93 4.39
CA LYS A 155 10.39 22.22 4.73
C LYS A 155 9.23 22.54 3.81
N THR A 156 8.21 23.23 4.34
CA THR A 156 6.97 23.56 3.63
C THR A 156 6.93 25.00 3.12
N GLU A 157 7.90 25.82 3.51
CA GLU A 157 8.03 27.20 3.10
C GLU A 157 9.44 27.47 2.58
N GLU A 158 9.58 28.29 1.54
CA GLU A 158 10.89 28.59 0.91
C GLU A 158 11.93 29.09 1.93
N ASN A 159 11.51 29.98 2.81
CA ASN A 159 12.39 30.56 3.85
C ASN A 159 12.24 29.84 5.20
N GLY A 160 11.54 28.68 5.23
CA GLY A 160 11.33 27.89 6.43
C GLY A 160 12.57 27.08 6.83
N GLU A 161 12.62 26.71 8.10
CA GLU A 161 13.63 25.80 8.64
C GLU A 161 13.29 24.35 8.27
N TYR A 162 14.32 23.54 8.04
CA TYR A 162 14.13 22.10 7.85
C TYR A 162 13.71 21.41 9.15
N ARG A 163 12.83 20.46 9.02
CA ARG A 163 12.41 19.53 10.09
C ARG A 163 12.89 18.13 9.74
N ASN A 164 13.27 17.36 10.74
CA ASN A 164 13.68 15.99 10.55
C ASN A 164 12.48 15.04 10.67
N LEU A 165 12.06 14.43 9.57
CA LEU A 165 10.88 13.57 9.51
C LEU A 165 11.04 12.29 10.35
N ASN A 166 12.24 11.71 10.41
CA ASN A 166 12.51 10.52 11.23
C ASN A 166 12.24 10.81 12.72
N ILE A 167 12.77 11.94 13.23
CA ILE A 167 12.54 12.37 14.60
C ILE A 167 11.05 12.71 14.82
N GLU A 168 10.40 13.29 13.82
CA GLU A 168 8.98 13.67 13.89
C GLU A 168 8.07 12.45 13.99
N LEU A 169 8.37 11.36 13.27
CA LEU A 169 7.69 10.07 13.43
C LEU A 169 7.83 9.51 14.86
N LEU A 170 9.04 9.58 15.42
CA LEU A 170 9.31 9.12 16.79
C LEU A 170 8.58 9.96 17.84
N GLN A 171 8.64 11.29 17.75
CA GLN A 171 8.01 12.17 18.75
C GLN A 171 6.48 12.11 18.73
N ASN A 172 5.90 11.72 17.58
CA ASN A 172 4.46 11.49 17.46
C ASN A 172 4.05 10.04 17.81
N GLY A 173 4.98 9.18 18.21
CA GLY A 173 4.69 7.78 18.51
C GLY A 173 4.16 7.00 17.31
N LEU A 174 4.54 7.37 16.09
CA LEU A 174 4.19 6.68 14.84
C LEU A 174 5.25 5.68 14.41
N ALA A 175 6.34 5.57 15.16
CA ALA A 175 7.41 4.60 14.95
C ALA A 175 7.96 4.10 16.28
N ILE A 176 8.50 2.88 16.27
CA ILE A 176 9.33 2.37 17.35
C ILE A 176 10.81 2.61 17.04
N ALA A 177 11.66 2.50 18.06
CA ALA A 177 13.10 2.63 17.90
C ALA A 177 13.69 1.52 17.05
N SER A 178 14.57 1.89 16.12
CA SER A 178 15.40 0.96 15.35
C SER A 178 16.83 1.47 15.34
N ASN A 179 17.69 0.92 16.21
CA ASN A 179 19.08 1.37 16.42
C ASN A 179 19.23 2.90 16.68
N SER A 180 18.22 3.50 17.29
CA SER A 180 18.05 4.96 17.34
C SER A 180 19.19 5.68 18.05
N ALA A 181 19.84 5.04 19.03
CA ALA A 181 20.93 5.66 19.81
C ALA A 181 22.30 5.65 19.11
N GLN A 182 22.46 4.93 18.00
CA GLN A 182 23.77 4.62 17.38
C GLN A 182 24.05 5.41 16.09
N ASN A 183 23.44 6.59 15.95
CA ASN A 183 23.59 7.41 14.75
C ASN A 183 23.69 8.89 15.12
N SER A 184 23.90 9.75 14.11
CA SER A 184 24.21 11.17 14.28
C SER A 184 23.19 11.96 15.09
N TYR A 185 21.91 11.61 15.04
CA TYR A 185 20.83 12.28 15.78
C TYR A 185 20.24 11.38 16.87
N GLY A 186 20.99 10.35 17.28
CA GLY A 186 20.51 9.30 18.17
C GLY A 186 20.09 9.79 19.56
N GLU A 187 20.80 10.77 20.13
CA GLU A 187 20.43 11.35 21.41
C GLU A 187 19.04 12.01 21.35
N THR A 188 18.77 12.78 20.29
CA THR A 188 17.47 13.42 20.07
C THR A 188 16.39 12.40 19.78
N ALA A 189 16.69 11.36 18.98
CA ALA A 189 15.77 10.26 18.71
C ALA A 189 15.31 9.55 20.00
N VAL A 190 16.24 9.26 20.91
CA VAL A 190 15.93 8.63 22.20
C VAL A 190 15.04 9.53 23.06
N LYS A 191 15.30 10.85 23.11
CA LYS A 191 14.47 11.82 23.84
C LYS A 191 13.06 11.91 23.24
N ALA A 192 12.94 11.94 21.91
CA ALA A 192 11.66 11.97 21.22
C ALA A 192 10.81 10.73 21.52
N ILE A 193 11.42 9.54 21.50
CA ILE A 193 10.75 8.28 21.90
C ILE A 193 10.30 8.31 23.36
N ALA A 194 11.16 8.79 24.27
CA ALA A 194 10.82 8.87 25.69
C ALA A 194 9.61 9.78 25.94
N GLN A 195 9.55 10.92 25.23
CA GLN A 195 8.42 11.83 25.28
C GLN A 195 7.13 11.17 24.74
N ALA A 196 7.19 10.53 23.56
CA ALA A 196 6.05 9.85 22.98
C ALA A 196 5.49 8.75 23.90
N LYS A 197 6.35 7.99 24.55
CA LYS A 197 5.97 6.98 25.57
C LYS A 197 5.32 7.61 26.79
N ALA A 198 5.89 8.70 27.32
CA ALA A 198 5.34 9.40 28.49
C ALA A 198 3.95 9.98 28.19
N GLN A 199 3.74 10.47 26.98
CA GLN A 199 2.47 11.02 26.50
C GLN A 199 1.49 9.95 26.00
N LYS A 200 1.91 8.68 25.90
CA LYS A 200 1.10 7.55 25.40
C LYS A 200 0.56 7.82 24.00
N LEU A 201 1.41 8.25 23.07
CA LEU A 201 1.00 8.58 21.71
C LEU A 201 0.97 7.34 20.80
N ASN A 202 -0.08 7.18 20.03
CA ASN A 202 -0.22 6.19 18.94
C ASN A 202 0.27 4.78 19.34
N VAL A 203 1.38 4.26 18.80
CA VAL A 203 1.88 2.90 19.10
C VAL A 203 2.20 2.69 20.59
N TYR A 204 2.34 3.77 21.36
CA TYR A 204 2.58 3.73 22.82
C TYR A 204 1.33 4.00 23.64
N SER A 205 0.16 4.22 23.01
CA SER A 205 -1.09 4.56 23.71
C SER A 205 -1.62 3.40 24.55
N GLY A 206 -1.43 2.17 24.10
CA GLY A 206 -2.11 0.98 24.61
C GLY A 206 -3.58 0.91 24.19
N GLU A 207 -4.03 1.80 23.35
CA GLU A 207 -5.37 1.84 22.78
C GLU A 207 -5.38 1.24 21.37
N LYS A 208 -6.53 0.77 20.94
CA LYS A 208 -6.72 0.29 19.56
C LYS A 208 -6.62 1.46 18.58
N ASP A 209 -5.99 1.20 17.43
CA ASP A 209 -5.97 2.13 16.33
C ASP A 209 -7.38 2.25 15.73
N PRO A 210 -8.02 3.44 15.72
CA PRO A 210 -9.37 3.61 15.19
C PRO A 210 -9.45 3.37 13.67
N ASP A 211 -8.32 3.46 12.95
CA ASP A 211 -8.26 3.30 11.50
C ASP A 211 -7.87 1.87 11.09
N PHE A 212 -7.65 0.96 12.06
CA PHE A 212 -7.31 -0.43 11.80
C PHE A 212 -8.55 -1.33 11.90
N TYR A 213 -8.68 -2.25 10.95
CA TYR A 213 -9.79 -3.19 10.94
C TYR A 213 -9.51 -4.42 11.83
N TYR A 214 -10.27 -4.54 12.94
CA TYR A 214 -10.15 -5.63 13.91
C TYR A 214 -11.16 -6.76 13.71
N GLY A 215 -12.05 -6.64 12.71
CA GLY A 215 -13.11 -7.61 12.49
C GLY A 215 -12.62 -8.90 11.84
N ASP A 216 -13.52 -9.87 11.78
CA ASP A 216 -13.34 -11.07 10.97
C ASP A 216 -13.31 -10.71 9.49
N ALA A 217 -12.82 -11.64 8.66
CA ALA A 217 -12.82 -11.43 7.22
C ALA A 217 -14.26 -11.28 6.70
N VAL A 218 -14.49 -10.24 5.92
CA VAL A 218 -15.78 -10.03 5.24
C VAL A 218 -15.83 -10.99 4.05
N GLU A 219 -16.79 -11.91 4.06
CA GLU A 219 -17.02 -12.83 2.93
C GLU A 219 -17.70 -12.10 1.79
N LEU A 220 -17.10 -12.11 0.62
CA LEU A 220 -17.55 -11.38 -0.56
C LEU A 220 -17.42 -12.24 -1.82
N THR A 221 -18.33 -12.05 -2.76
CA THR A 221 -18.07 -12.46 -4.13
C THR A 221 -17.03 -11.53 -4.79
N LEU A 222 -16.33 -11.99 -5.80
CA LEU A 222 -15.42 -11.13 -6.55
C LEU A 222 -16.15 -9.97 -7.27
N LYS A 223 -17.44 -10.13 -7.61
CA LYS A 223 -18.30 -9.05 -8.11
C LYS A 223 -18.47 -7.94 -7.07
N GLU A 224 -18.94 -8.28 -5.85
CA GLU A 224 -19.12 -7.34 -4.75
C GLU A 224 -17.82 -6.61 -4.40
N LEU A 225 -16.71 -7.38 -4.30
CA LEU A 225 -15.40 -6.81 -4.00
C LEU A 225 -14.95 -5.84 -5.09
N ARG A 226 -15.08 -6.20 -6.38
CA ARG A 226 -14.64 -5.37 -7.51
C ARG A 226 -15.47 -4.10 -7.66
N THR A 227 -16.77 -4.16 -7.43
CA THR A 227 -17.66 -3.01 -7.57
C THR A 227 -17.59 -2.05 -6.38
N ASN A 228 -17.03 -2.47 -5.23
CA ASN A 228 -17.00 -1.68 -4.00
C ASN A 228 -15.61 -1.64 -3.32
N THR A 229 -14.52 -1.76 -4.08
CA THR A 229 -13.15 -1.84 -3.53
C THR A 229 -12.85 -0.74 -2.50
N ALA A 230 -13.26 0.50 -2.78
CA ALA A 230 -12.99 1.62 -1.88
C ALA A 230 -13.70 1.50 -0.51
N ALA A 231 -14.84 0.82 -0.44
CA ALA A 231 -15.57 0.60 0.81
C ALA A 231 -14.87 -0.42 1.74
N TYR A 232 -14.04 -1.29 1.16
CA TYR A 232 -13.31 -2.34 1.89
C TYR A 232 -11.81 -2.02 2.05
N ASP A 233 -11.36 -0.80 1.72
CA ASP A 233 -9.95 -0.41 1.86
C ASP A 233 -9.45 -0.57 3.29
N GLY A 234 -8.39 -1.35 3.46
CA GLY A 234 -7.80 -1.68 4.77
C GLY A 234 -8.53 -2.78 5.54
N MET A 235 -9.67 -3.28 5.03
CA MET A 235 -10.41 -4.35 5.68
C MET A 235 -9.86 -5.73 5.30
N LYS A 236 -10.04 -6.70 6.20
CA LYS A 236 -9.80 -8.10 5.92
C LYS A 236 -10.99 -8.64 5.12
N VAL A 237 -10.74 -9.17 3.94
CA VAL A 237 -11.75 -9.75 3.05
C VAL A 237 -11.46 -11.22 2.78
N ALA A 238 -12.50 -11.98 2.44
CA ALA A 238 -12.39 -13.35 1.97
C ALA A 238 -13.26 -13.54 0.73
N PHE A 239 -12.75 -14.28 -0.24
CA PHE A 239 -13.46 -14.60 -1.49
C PHE A 239 -12.96 -15.91 -2.10
N GLU A 240 -13.75 -16.47 -3.00
CA GLU A 240 -13.43 -17.71 -3.69
C GLU A 240 -13.26 -17.48 -5.19
N GLY A 241 -12.42 -18.30 -5.82
CA GLY A 241 -12.21 -18.28 -7.27
C GLY A 241 -11.10 -19.20 -7.73
N VAL A 242 -10.88 -19.23 -9.06
CA VAL A 242 -9.86 -20.05 -9.70
C VAL A 242 -8.62 -19.23 -9.96
N ILE A 243 -7.46 -19.76 -9.60
CA ILE A 243 -6.17 -19.13 -9.92
C ILE A 243 -5.87 -19.32 -11.42
N THR A 244 -5.73 -18.21 -12.12
CA THR A 244 -5.47 -18.19 -13.58
C THR A 244 -4.00 -18.04 -13.90
N THR A 245 -3.26 -17.31 -13.10
CA THR A 245 -1.83 -17.02 -13.29
C THR A 245 -1.13 -16.90 -11.95
N ASN A 246 0.10 -17.41 -11.87
CA ASN A 246 1.02 -17.20 -10.76
C ASN A 246 2.32 -16.59 -11.29
N SER A 247 2.69 -15.42 -10.81
CA SER A 247 3.89 -14.66 -11.21
C SER A 247 5.02 -14.74 -10.18
N ASN A 248 5.05 -15.76 -9.33
CA ASN A 248 6.02 -16.02 -8.25
C ASN A 248 5.96 -15.07 -7.03
N GLN A 249 5.17 -14.02 -7.08
CA GLN A 249 4.89 -13.13 -5.93
C GLN A 249 3.43 -12.72 -5.86
N SER A 250 2.68 -12.94 -6.93
CA SER A 250 1.25 -12.65 -7.01
C SER A 250 0.52 -13.73 -7.79
N VAL A 251 -0.70 -13.99 -7.37
CA VAL A 251 -1.65 -14.78 -8.16
C VAL A 251 -2.81 -13.90 -8.60
N TYR A 252 -3.43 -14.29 -9.70
CA TYR A 252 -4.65 -13.69 -10.21
C TYR A 252 -5.77 -14.71 -10.03
N VAL A 253 -6.82 -14.29 -9.34
CA VAL A 253 -7.96 -15.17 -8.99
C VAL A 253 -9.20 -14.61 -9.66
N GLU A 254 -9.96 -15.47 -10.34
CA GLU A 254 -11.19 -15.07 -11.02
C GLU A 254 -12.37 -15.98 -10.68
N SER A 255 -13.58 -15.42 -10.76
CA SER A 255 -14.83 -16.13 -10.62
C SER A 255 -15.85 -15.61 -11.63
N PHE A 256 -16.64 -16.52 -12.22
CA PHE A 256 -17.72 -16.18 -13.14
C PHE A 256 -18.98 -15.77 -12.40
N ASP A 257 -19.56 -14.62 -12.75
CA ASP A 257 -20.87 -14.20 -12.27
C ASP A 257 -21.94 -14.46 -13.34
N PRO A 258 -22.87 -15.38 -13.13
CA PRO A 258 -23.88 -15.73 -14.12
C PRO A 258 -24.91 -14.62 -14.37
N GLU A 259 -25.10 -13.70 -13.41
CA GLU A 259 -26.05 -12.60 -13.56
C GLU A 259 -25.55 -11.54 -14.56
N SER A 260 -24.29 -11.11 -14.44
CA SER A 260 -23.68 -10.16 -15.36
C SER A 260 -23.08 -10.81 -16.61
N GLY A 261 -22.86 -12.14 -16.58
CA GLY A 261 -22.31 -12.90 -17.68
C GLY A 261 -20.81 -12.64 -17.93
N ILE A 262 -20.09 -12.14 -16.92
CA ILE A 262 -18.64 -11.87 -17.00
C ILE A 262 -17.87 -12.48 -15.82
N TYR A 263 -16.55 -12.56 -15.97
CA TYR A 263 -15.63 -12.88 -14.91
C TYR A 263 -15.26 -11.60 -14.12
N TYR A 264 -15.12 -11.74 -12.82
CA TYR A 264 -14.52 -10.75 -11.92
C TYR A 264 -13.24 -11.30 -11.35
N GLY A 265 -12.24 -10.45 -11.16
CA GLY A 265 -10.94 -10.90 -10.69
C GLY A 265 -10.32 -10.00 -9.65
N MET A 266 -9.33 -10.55 -8.94
CA MET A 266 -8.52 -9.84 -7.96
C MET A 266 -7.07 -10.29 -8.05
N ALA A 267 -6.16 -9.31 -8.02
CA ALA A 267 -4.75 -9.57 -7.79
C ALA A 267 -4.50 -9.85 -6.31
N VAL A 268 -3.75 -10.90 -6.03
CA VAL A 268 -3.41 -11.33 -4.68
C VAL A 268 -1.89 -11.36 -4.55
N TYR A 269 -1.33 -10.40 -3.82
CA TYR A 269 0.10 -10.33 -3.54
C TYR A 269 0.44 -11.14 -2.28
N TYR A 270 1.20 -12.20 -2.45
CA TYR A 270 1.66 -13.01 -1.32
C TYR A 270 3.13 -12.77 -0.95
N GLY A 271 3.95 -12.23 -1.86
CA GLY A 271 5.34 -11.87 -1.61
C GLY A 271 6.09 -12.99 -0.88
N TYR A 272 6.61 -12.68 0.29
CA TYR A 272 7.27 -13.61 1.20
C TYR A 272 6.43 -13.97 2.43
N ALA A 273 5.20 -13.50 2.52
CA ALA A 273 4.36 -13.60 3.73
C ALA A 273 4.12 -15.05 4.19
N LEU A 274 4.03 -15.98 3.25
CA LEU A 274 3.79 -17.40 3.54
C LEU A 274 5.05 -18.19 3.94
N ASN A 275 6.25 -17.62 3.85
CA ASN A 275 7.52 -18.28 4.16
C ASN A 275 7.68 -19.68 3.53
N GLY A 276 7.12 -19.87 2.33
CA GLY A 276 7.11 -21.14 1.62
C GLY A 276 6.02 -22.13 2.05
N LEU A 277 5.22 -21.81 3.07
CA LEU A 277 4.10 -22.66 3.51
C LEU A 277 2.87 -22.42 2.63
N GLY A 278 2.08 -23.46 2.37
CA GLY A 278 0.85 -23.33 1.60
C GLY A 278 1.02 -22.93 0.13
N MET A 279 2.24 -22.97 -0.42
CA MET A 279 2.51 -22.58 -1.80
C MET A 279 1.84 -23.49 -2.84
N ASP A 280 1.54 -24.70 -2.47
CA ASP A 280 0.78 -25.65 -3.30
C ASP A 280 -0.70 -25.28 -3.44
N ILE A 281 -1.24 -24.48 -2.53
CA ILE A 281 -2.58 -23.88 -2.63
C ILE A 281 -2.63 -22.88 -3.79
N LEU A 282 -1.55 -22.12 -4.00
CA LEU A 282 -1.46 -21.04 -4.97
C LEU A 282 -1.05 -21.48 -6.39
N LYS A 283 -1.36 -22.73 -6.77
CA LYS A 283 -1.09 -23.25 -8.13
C LYS A 283 -2.20 -22.84 -9.09
N VAL A 284 -1.81 -22.56 -10.33
CA VAL A 284 -2.76 -22.31 -11.43
C VAL A 284 -3.70 -23.52 -11.58
N GLY A 285 -4.98 -23.25 -11.75
CA GLY A 285 -6.02 -24.27 -11.84
C GLY A 285 -6.56 -24.78 -10.50
N ASN A 286 -6.06 -24.26 -9.38
CA ASN A 286 -6.72 -24.46 -8.09
C ASN A 286 -7.87 -23.49 -7.92
N GLU A 287 -8.98 -23.97 -7.43
CA GLU A 287 -10.06 -23.17 -6.86
C GLU A 287 -9.73 -22.95 -5.38
N VAL A 288 -9.69 -21.71 -4.96
CA VAL A 288 -9.17 -21.33 -3.65
C VAL A 288 -10.12 -20.38 -2.92
N ARG A 289 -10.08 -20.42 -1.60
CA ARG A 289 -10.56 -19.35 -0.76
C ARG A 289 -9.36 -18.54 -0.31
N ILE A 290 -9.33 -17.27 -0.69
CA ILE A 290 -8.32 -16.29 -0.31
C ILE A 290 -8.83 -15.49 0.89
N VAL A 291 -7.94 -15.23 1.85
CA VAL A 291 -8.19 -14.34 2.98
C VAL A 291 -7.00 -13.40 3.11
N GLY A 292 -7.27 -12.09 3.18
CA GLY A 292 -6.20 -11.09 3.31
C GLY A 292 -6.75 -9.68 3.42
N GLY A 293 -5.86 -8.70 3.61
CA GLY A 293 -6.21 -7.28 3.64
C GLY A 293 -6.34 -6.71 2.23
N LEU A 294 -7.46 -6.05 1.94
CA LEU A 294 -7.61 -5.28 0.70
C LEU A 294 -6.88 -3.94 0.83
N GLN A 295 -6.11 -3.57 -0.17
CA GLN A 295 -5.41 -2.30 -0.21
C GLN A 295 -5.24 -1.78 -1.64
N PHE A 296 -5.20 -0.46 -1.78
CA PHE A 296 -4.83 0.17 -3.04
C PHE A 296 -3.31 0.18 -3.19
N TYR A 297 -2.81 -0.43 -4.26
CA TYR A 297 -1.39 -0.42 -4.60
C TYR A 297 -1.09 0.79 -5.49
N GLU A 298 -0.60 1.87 -4.90
CA GLU A 298 -0.39 3.17 -5.59
C GLU A 298 0.57 3.05 -6.79
N ALA A 299 1.67 2.31 -6.65
CA ALA A 299 2.65 2.16 -7.74
C ALA A 299 2.10 1.42 -8.97
N GLY A 300 1.10 0.58 -8.78
CA GLY A 300 0.40 -0.13 -9.86
C GLY A 300 -0.93 0.48 -10.25
N GLY A 301 -1.41 1.48 -9.51
CA GLY A 301 -2.71 2.11 -9.74
C GLY A 301 -3.89 1.15 -9.62
N THR A 302 -3.76 0.09 -8.82
CA THR A 302 -4.75 -1.00 -8.74
C THR A 302 -4.96 -1.51 -7.32
N TRP A 303 -6.12 -2.13 -7.10
CA TRP A 303 -6.43 -2.82 -5.85
C TRP A 303 -5.84 -4.22 -5.84
N GLN A 304 -5.34 -4.64 -4.69
CA GLN A 304 -4.85 -6.00 -4.46
C GLN A 304 -5.19 -6.46 -3.05
N VAL A 305 -5.24 -7.78 -2.86
CA VAL A 305 -5.31 -8.40 -1.56
C VAL A 305 -3.92 -8.91 -1.17
N SER A 306 -3.53 -8.69 0.08
CA SER A 306 -2.22 -9.10 0.60
C SER A 306 -2.31 -9.54 2.06
N GLY A 307 -1.16 -9.84 2.67
CA GLY A 307 -1.12 -10.28 4.07
C GLY A 307 -1.72 -11.68 4.27
N LEU A 308 -1.58 -12.55 3.27
CA LEU A 308 -2.02 -13.94 3.36
C LEU A 308 -1.35 -14.66 4.51
N GLN A 309 -2.06 -15.59 5.12
CA GLN A 309 -1.48 -16.49 6.11
C GLN A 309 -1.93 -17.93 5.89
N TYR A 310 -1.07 -18.84 6.28
CA TYR A 310 -1.32 -20.26 6.29
C TYR A 310 -0.60 -20.91 7.46
N ASP A 311 -1.36 -21.54 8.35
CA ASP A 311 -0.83 -22.33 9.45
C ASP A 311 -1.26 -23.80 9.27
N ALA A 312 -0.29 -24.65 8.96
CA ALA A 312 -0.52 -26.08 8.76
C ALA A 312 -0.91 -26.82 10.07
N MET A 313 -0.63 -26.23 11.24
CA MET A 313 -1.01 -26.81 12.53
C MET A 313 -2.48 -26.56 12.88
N THR A 314 -3.04 -25.50 12.29
CA THR A 314 -4.46 -25.11 12.45
C THR A 314 -5.14 -24.93 11.09
N PRO A 315 -5.25 -25.98 10.25
CA PRO A 315 -5.69 -25.87 8.86
C PRO A 315 -7.12 -25.34 8.71
N ASP A 316 -7.94 -25.53 9.74
CA ASP A 316 -9.34 -25.07 9.76
C ASP A 316 -9.52 -23.62 10.23
N ASP A 317 -8.44 -22.94 10.61
CA ASP A 317 -8.50 -21.51 10.97
C ASP A 317 -9.12 -20.72 9.82
N PRO A 318 -10.18 -19.92 10.07
CA PRO A 318 -10.87 -19.15 9.04
C PRO A 318 -9.99 -18.05 8.40
N SER A 319 -8.88 -17.70 9.04
CA SER A 319 -7.91 -16.75 8.50
C SER A 319 -6.93 -17.36 7.50
N ASN A 320 -6.87 -18.69 7.40
CA ASN A 320 -6.02 -19.38 6.43
C ASN A 320 -6.57 -19.28 5.01
N ILE A 321 -5.65 -19.19 4.04
CA ILE A 321 -5.98 -19.53 2.65
C ILE A 321 -6.26 -21.04 2.54
N LYS A 322 -7.18 -21.42 1.64
CA LYS A 322 -7.58 -22.84 1.46
C LYS A 322 -7.65 -23.19 -0.02
N CYS A 323 -7.24 -24.42 -0.36
CA CYS A 323 -7.55 -25.03 -1.65
C CYS A 323 -8.89 -25.75 -1.51
N LEU A 324 -9.86 -25.37 -2.33
CA LEU A 324 -11.21 -25.95 -2.35
C LEU A 324 -11.29 -27.13 -3.34
N SER A 325 -10.69 -26.97 -4.50
CA SER A 325 -10.57 -28.02 -5.51
C SER A 325 -9.36 -27.76 -6.43
N THR A 326 -8.98 -28.77 -7.19
CA THR A 326 -7.84 -28.71 -8.11
C THR A 326 -8.24 -29.09 -9.53
N GLY A 327 -7.39 -28.79 -10.51
CA GLY A 327 -7.57 -29.23 -11.91
C GLY A 327 -8.64 -28.46 -12.68
N LYS A 328 -8.97 -27.25 -12.25
CA LYS A 328 -9.79 -26.33 -13.04
C LYS A 328 -8.97 -25.74 -14.18
N GLU A 329 -9.59 -25.55 -15.32
CA GLU A 329 -8.96 -24.80 -16.43
C GLU A 329 -9.29 -23.33 -16.30
N PRO A 330 -8.28 -22.40 -16.32
CA PRO A 330 -8.51 -20.97 -16.42
C PRO A 330 -9.33 -20.63 -17.65
N ALA A 331 -10.31 -19.75 -17.52
CA ALA A 331 -11.35 -19.58 -18.53
C ALA A 331 -10.84 -18.97 -19.85
N TYR A 332 -10.00 -17.94 -19.78
CA TYR A 332 -9.52 -17.17 -20.93
C TYR A 332 -10.61 -16.88 -21.96
N PRO A 333 -11.76 -16.28 -21.60
CA PRO A 333 -12.85 -16.04 -22.51
C PRO A 333 -12.41 -15.18 -23.67
N GLU A 334 -12.88 -15.51 -24.88
CA GLU A 334 -12.63 -14.68 -26.06
C GLU A 334 -13.37 -13.35 -25.91
N THR A 335 -12.64 -12.26 -26.02
CA THR A 335 -13.15 -10.89 -25.85
C THR A 335 -12.65 -10.06 -27.02
N ASP A 336 -13.55 -9.40 -27.71
CA ASP A 336 -13.21 -8.45 -28.78
C ASP A 336 -12.89 -7.05 -28.21
N SER A 337 -12.35 -6.18 -29.05
CA SER A 337 -11.95 -4.84 -28.65
C SER A 337 -13.14 -3.91 -28.34
N GLU A 338 -14.30 -4.15 -28.94
CA GLU A 338 -15.50 -3.32 -28.70
C GLU A 338 -16.03 -3.59 -27.31
N LYS A 339 -16.12 -4.87 -26.92
CA LYS A 339 -16.48 -5.27 -25.55
C LYS A 339 -15.43 -4.79 -24.54
N PHE A 340 -14.13 -4.97 -24.86
CA PHE A 340 -13.05 -4.60 -23.94
C PHE A 340 -13.02 -3.10 -23.63
N LEU A 341 -13.26 -2.25 -24.62
CA LEU A 341 -13.28 -0.78 -24.50
C LEU A 341 -14.69 -0.23 -24.21
N GLY A 342 -15.67 -1.09 -24.19
CA GLY A 342 -17.08 -0.74 -23.98
C GLY A 342 -17.45 -0.63 -22.50
N LYS A 343 -18.72 -0.39 -22.27
CA LYS A 343 -19.29 -0.29 -20.94
C LYS A 343 -20.30 -1.40 -20.71
N LEU A 344 -20.50 -1.72 -19.43
CA LEU A 344 -21.47 -2.69 -18.97
C LEU A 344 -22.24 -2.12 -17.79
N THR A 345 -23.55 -2.25 -17.81
CA THR A 345 -24.41 -1.90 -16.68
C THR A 345 -24.48 -3.07 -15.71
N ILE A 346 -24.09 -2.82 -14.48
CA ILE A 346 -24.16 -3.79 -13.38
C ILE A 346 -25.32 -3.47 -12.48
N LYS A 347 -26.07 -4.52 -12.17
CA LYS A 347 -27.16 -4.49 -11.20
C LYS A 347 -26.63 -4.92 -9.84
N THR A 348 -26.78 -4.07 -8.84
CA THR A 348 -26.58 -4.38 -7.43
C THR A 348 -27.91 -4.27 -6.71
N ASP A 349 -27.99 -4.72 -5.46
CA ASP A 349 -29.25 -4.65 -4.69
C ASP A 349 -29.82 -3.22 -4.57
N ASP A 350 -28.95 -2.21 -4.62
CA ASP A 350 -29.31 -0.81 -4.38
C ASP A 350 -29.37 0.07 -5.64
N ALA A 351 -28.74 -0.34 -6.76
CA ALA A 351 -28.61 0.51 -7.95
C ALA A 351 -28.23 -0.26 -9.22
N GLU A 352 -28.52 0.36 -10.36
CA GLU A 352 -27.90 0.03 -11.65
C GLU A 352 -26.82 1.06 -11.96
N THR A 353 -25.59 0.62 -12.14
CA THR A 353 -24.43 1.48 -12.42
C THR A 353 -23.71 1.03 -13.69
N GLU A 354 -23.30 2.01 -14.50
CA GLU A 354 -22.54 1.79 -15.71
C GLU A 354 -21.04 1.88 -15.41
N HIS A 355 -20.29 0.87 -15.82
CA HIS A 355 -18.84 0.78 -15.64
C HIS A 355 -18.16 0.41 -16.95
N ASP A 356 -16.88 0.79 -17.08
CA ASP A 356 -16.04 0.25 -18.16
C ASP A 356 -15.92 -1.28 -17.97
N TYR A 357 -16.11 -2.05 -19.06
CA TYR A 357 -15.97 -3.50 -19.01
C TYR A 357 -14.59 -3.91 -18.47
N ALA A 358 -13.51 -3.27 -18.94
CA ALA A 358 -12.16 -3.58 -18.51
C ALA A 358 -11.92 -3.28 -17.01
N PHE A 359 -12.62 -2.30 -16.41
CA PHE A 359 -12.61 -2.09 -14.97
C PHE A 359 -13.23 -3.27 -14.22
N LEU A 360 -14.38 -3.74 -14.65
CA LEU A 360 -15.07 -4.88 -14.03
C LEU A 360 -14.28 -6.18 -14.18
N ALA A 361 -13.71 -6.40 -15.38
CA ALA A 361 -12.90 -7.57 -15.71
C ALA A 361 -11.44 -7.45 -15.27
N MET A 362 -11.07 -6.40 -14.50
CA MET A 362 -9.71 -6.23 -14.01
C MET A 362 -9.20 -7.48 -13.29
N ASN A 363 -7.97 -7.89 -13.60
CA ASN A 363 -7.31 -9.06 -13.05
C ASN A 363 -7.93 -10.42 -13.46
N THR A 364 -8.86 -10.45 -14.43
CA THR A 364 -9.36 -11.69 -15.02
C THR A 364 -8.55 -12.09 -16.25
N SER A 365 -8.65 -13.36 -16.61
CA SER A 365 -8.09 -13.90 -17.84
C SER A 365 -8.92 -13.52 -19.06
N LEU A 366 -8.30 -13.33 -20.20
CA LEU A 366 -8.98 -13.18 -21.50
C LEU A 366 -8.11 -13.68 -22.67
N THR A 367 -8.78 -13.93 -23.80
CA THR A 367 -8.16 -14.12 -25.11
C THR A 367 -8.61 -13.01 -26.05
N MET A 368 -7.68 -12.35 -26.72
CA MET A 368 -7.99 -11.40 -27.79
C MET A 368 -7.23 -11.77 -29.06
N LYS A 369 -7.92 -11.80 -30.20
CA LYS A 369 -7.39 -12.30 -31.47
C LYS A 369 -7.21 -11.20 -32.52
N ASN A 370 -6.40 -11.51 -33.51
CA ASN A 370 -6.20 -10.67 -34.70
C ASN A 370 -5.73 -9.24 -34.37
N LEU A 371 -4.80 -9.11 -33.45
CA LEU A 371 -4.19 -7.84 -33.09
C LEU A 371 -3.01 -7.54 -34.01
N GLN A 372 -3.08 -6.50 -34.82
CA GLN A 372 -1.98 -6.02 -35.65
C GLN A 372 -1.02 -5.17 -34.83
N VAL A 373 0.19 -5.63 -34.61
CA VAL A 373 1.22 -4.88 -33.86
C VAL A 373 1.76 -3.77 -34.76
N VAL A 374 1.58 -2.52 -34.34
CA VAL A 374 1.98 -1.32 -35.09
C VAL A 374 3.15 -0.57 -34.44
N ASP A 375 3.37 -0.73 -33.16
CA ASP A 375 4.48 -0.12 -32.43
C ASP A 375 4.85 -0.96 -31.20
N ILE A 376 6.11 -0.89 -30.76
CA ILE A 376 6.61 -1.58 -29.58
C ILE A 376 7.53 -0.63 -28.79
N TYR A 377 7.23 -0.46 -27.52
CA TYR A 377 8.13 0.13 -26.56
C TYR A 377 8.76 -0.96 -25.69
N THR A 378 10.08 -1.04 -25.64
CA THR A 378 10.82 -1.96 -24.77
C THR A 378 11.40 -1.20 -23.58
N THR A 379 11.12 -1.67 -22.39
CA THR A 379 11.74 -1.14 -21.17
C THR A 379 13.25 -1.37 -21.23
N ASN A 380 14.01 -0.29 -21.25
CA ASN A 380 15.46 -0.31 -21.35
C ASN A 380 16.08 0.38 -20.13
N ASN A 381 15.96 -0.27 -19.00
CA ASN A 381 16.60 0.15 -17.74
C ASN A 381 17.27 -1.09 -17.12
N PRO A 382 18.60 -1.18 -17.16
CA PRO A 382 19.36 -2.34 -16.64
C PRO A 382 19.06 -2.67 -15.17
N ASP A 383 18.70 -1.67 -14.38
CA ASP A 383 18.44 -1.82 -12.95
C ASP A 383 16.98 -2.19 -12.65
N SER A 384 16.14 -2.32 -13.67
CA SER A 384 14.74 -2.70 -13.53
C SER A 384 14.55 -4.20 -13.77
N ALA A 385 13.79 -4.86 -12.87
CA ALA A 385 13.31 -6.22 -13.10
C ALA A 385 12.47 -6.37 -14.38
N SER A 386 11.97 -5.25 -14.93
CA SER A 386 11.23 -5.20 -16.18
C SER A 386 12.12 -4.89 -17.39
N ASN A 387 13.46 -4.85 -17.25
CA ASN A 387 14.36 -4.60 -18.36
C ASN A 387 14.19 -5.69 -19.46
N GLY A 388 13.79 -5.26 -20.67
CA GLY A 388 13.43 -6.17 -21.76
C GLY A 388 11.93 -6.51 -21.86
N ALA A 389 11.11 -6.08 -20.93
CA ALA A 389 9.65 -6.21 -21.05
C ALA A 389 9.10 -5.21 -22.08
N MET A 390 8.12 -5.63 -22.87
CA MET A 390 7.61 -4.85 -24.00
C MET A 390 6.18 -4.37 -23.76
N THR A 391 5.85 -3.19 -24.28
CA THR A 391 4.47 -2.73 -24.48
C THR A 391 4.19 -2.67 -25.96
N LEU A 392 3.33 -3.55 -26.47
CA LEU A 392 2.92 -3.59 -27.85
C LEU A 392 1.69 -2.72 -28.01
N THR A 393 1.74 -1.77 -28.94
CA THR A 393 0.58 -1.02 -29.42
C THR A 393 -0.02 -1.78 -30.59
N CYS A 394 -1.23 -2.26 -30.40
CA CYS A 394 -1.92 -3.09 -31.38
C CYS A 394 -3.13 -2.36 -31.97
N LYS A 395 -3.44 -2.61 -33.26
CA LYS A 395 -4.66 -2.19 -33.92
C LYS A 395 -5.53 -3.40 -34.22
N THR A 396 -6.84 -3.23 -34.03
CA THR A 396 -7.85 -4.21 -34.45
C THR A 396 -8.40 -3.88 -35.83
N ALA A 397 -9.13 -4.80 -36.47
CA ALA A 397 -9.81 -4.57 -37.73
C ALA A 397 -10.83 -3.39 -37.62
N ALA A 398 -11.40 -3.15 -36.47
CA ALA A 398 -12.31 -2.02 -36.19
C ALA A 398 -11.55 -0.68 -36.01
N GLY A 399 -10.21 -0.68 -36.03
CA GLY A 399 -9.38 0.52 -35.82
C GLY A 399 -9.09 0.86 -34.36
N ASN A 400 -9.61 0.09 -33.44
CA ASN A 400 -9.37 0.29 -32.00
C ASN A 400 -7.88 0.06 -31.64
N THR A 401 -7.41 0.77 -30.61
CA THR A 401 -6.07 0.56 -30.05
C THR A 401 -6.17 -0.32 -28.80
N ILE A 402 -5.36 -1.39 -28.78
CA ILE A 402 -5.21 -2.28 -27.62
C ILE A 402 -3.74 -2.31 -27.23
N PHE A 403 -3.46 -2.15 -25.95
CA PHE A 403 -2.12 -2.29 -25.39
C PHE A 403 -1.92 -3.70 -24.85
N VAL A 404 -0.78 -4.30 -25.19
CA VAL A 404 -0.36 -5.60 -24.67
C VAL A 404 0.97 -5.41 -23.94
N ARG A 405 0.96 -5.54 -22.60
CA ARG A 405 2.17 -5.48 -21.78
C ARG A 405 2.71 -6.87 -21.54
N THR A 406 3.96 -7.13 -21.94
CA THR A 406 4.62 -8.39 -21.61
C THR A 406 5.48 -8.26 -20.35
N MET A 407 5.66 -9.35 -19.64
CA MET A 407 6.84 -9.51 -18.79
C MET A 407 8.08 -9.68 -19.67
N VAL A 408 9.27 -9.86 -19.07
CA VAL A 408 10.45 -10.29 -19.83
C VAL A 408 10.19 -11.72 -20.33
N LEU A 409 9.92 -11.86 -21.61
CA LEU A 409 9.57 -13.16 -22.20
C LEU A 409 10.82 -13.92 -22.63
N VAL A 410 10.78 -15.23 -22.46
CA VAL A 410 11.77 -16.16 -23.00
C VAL A 410 11.08 -17.18 -23.92
N ASP A 411 11.76 -17.57 -24.98
CA ASP A 411 11.30 -18.62 -25.88
C ASP A 411 11.53 -20.03 -25.28
N GLU A 412 11.17 -21.06 -26.00
CA GLU A 412 11.33 -22.46 -25.60
C GLU A 412 12.80 -22.87 -25.38
N ASN A 413 13.75 -22.11 -25.93
CA ASN A 413 15.19 -22.33 -25.79
C ASN A 413 15.81 -21.47 -24.65
N GLY A 414 14.98 -20.73 -23.91
CA GLY A 414 15.43 -19.83 -22.83
C GLY A 414 16.05 -18.52 -23.33
N LYS A 415 15.90 -18.18 -24.63
CA LYS A 415 16.39 -16.92 -25.18
C LYS A 415 15.35 -15.84 -25.01
N THR A 416 15.79 -14.64 -24.62
CA THR A 416 14.91 -13.47 -24.49
C THR A 416 14.25 -13.13 -25.84
N VAL A 417 12.93 -13.01 -25.82
CA VAL A 417 12.12 -12.57 -26.96
C VAL A 417 12.27 -11.06 -27.11
N THR A 418 12.50 -10.60 -28.34
CA THR A 418 12.70 -9.19 -28.65
C THR A 418 11.61 -8.67 -29.59
N GLU A 419 11.58 -7.37 -29.84
CA GLU A 419 10.62 -6.68 -30.71
C GLU A 419 10.46 -7.33 -32.08
N SER A 420 11.55 -7.86 -32.64
CA SER A 420 11.55 -8.52 -33.98
C SER A 420 10.61 -9.72 -34.08
N ALA A 421 10.22 -10.30 -32.95
CA ALA A 421 9.27 -11.41 -32.95
C ALA A 421 7.85 -10.96 -33.27
N TYR A 422 7.49 -9.71 -32.96
CA TYR A 422 6.11 -9.23 -32.96
C TYR A 422 5.89 -8.02 -33.88
N MET A 423 6.89 -7.17 -34.11
CA MET A 423 6.75 -5.94 -34.86
C MET A 423 6.18 -6.21 -36.28
N GLY A 424 5.09 -5.53 -36.61
CA GLY A 424 4.42 -5.66 -37.90
C GLY A 424 3.65 -6.97 -38.12
N ARG A 425 3.53 -7.81 -37.08
CA ARG A 425 2.82 -9.09 -37.14
C ARG A 425 1.39 -8.94 -36.61
N THR A 426 0.54 -9.88 -37.06
CA THR A 426 -0.77 -10.12 -36.44
C THR A 426 -0.59 -11.19 -35.36
N ILE A 427 -1.14 -10.94 -34.17
CA ILE A 427 -1.01 -11.82 -33.00
C ILE A 427 -2.36 -12.11 -32.38
N ASP A 428 -2.48 -13.30 -31.79
CA ASP A 428 -3.51 -13.61 -30.77
C ASP A 428 -2.84 -13.63 -29.39
N VAL A 429 -3.50 -13.08 -28.39
CA VAL A 429 -2.95 -13.01 -27.04
C VAL A 429 -3.89 -13.64 -26.02
N ARG A 430 -3.31 -14.36 -25.06
CA ARG A 430 -3.94 -14.79 -23.81
C ARG A 430 -3.26 -14.07 -22.67
N GLY A 431 -4.01 -13.38 -21.84
CA GLY A 431 -3.41 -12.57 -20.78
C GLY A 431 -4.40 -12.22 -19.69
N ILE A 432 -3.96 -11.36 -18.80
CA ILE A 432 -4.74 -10.84 -17.68
C ILE A 432 -5.07 -9.37 -17.96
N VAL A 433 -6.32 -8.98 -17.71
CA VAL A 433 -6.71 -7.57 -17.76
C VAL A 433 -5.96 -6.80 -16.69
N ASP A 434 -5.26 -5.77 -17.08
CA ASP A 434 -4.38 -4.96 -16.24
C ASP A 434 -4.61 -3.47 -16.52
N TYR A 435 -4.17 -2.61 -15.63
CA TYR A 435 -4.26 -1.15 -15.76
C TYR A 435 -2.90 -0.53 -15.46
N TYR A 436 -2.47 0.39 -16.31
CA TYR A 436 -1.23 1.12 -16.12
C TYR A 436 -1.29 2.48 -16.80
N ASP A 437 -0.88 3.52 -16.10
CA ASP A 437 -0.73 4.89 -16.62
C ASP A 437 -1.96 5.39 -17.41
N GLY A 438 -3.14 5.23 -16.81
CA GLY A 438 -4.40 5.69 -17.42
C GLY A 438 -5.02 4.76 -18.46
N ASN A 439 -4.38 3.62 -18.77
CA ASN A 439 -4.83 2.72 -19.83
C ASN A 439 -5.09 1.30 -19.34
N TYR A 440 -6.21 0.71 -19.78
CA TYR A 440 -6.41 -0.73 -19.67
C TYR A 440 -5.56 -1.44 -20.72
N GLN A 441 -4.94 -2.54 -20.32
CA GLN A 441 -4.05 -3.33 -21.14
C GLN A 441 -4.23 -4.83 -20.88
N ILE A 442 -3.66 -5.65 -21.77
CA ILE A 442 -3.59 -7.10 -21.58
C ILE A 442 -2.17 -7.45 -21.14
N LYS A 443 -2.01 -8.00 -19.95
CA LYS A 443 -0.71 -8.39 -19.41
C LYS A 443 -0.41 -9.84 -19.71
N VAL A 444 0.74 -10.09 -20.31
CA VAL A 444 1.19 -11.42 -20.77
C VAL A 444 2.43 -11.84 -20.01
N PHE A 445 2.42 -13.06 -19.47
CA PHE A 445 3.45 -13.59 -18.59
C PHE A 445 4.38 -14.61 -19.25
N SER A 446 3.97 -15.21 -20.37
CA SER A 446 4.74 -16.23 -21.11
C SER A 446 4.67 -16.00 -22.60
N ALA A 447 5.76 -16.30 -23.31
CA ALA A 447 5.78 -16.25 -24.78
C ALA A 447 4.77 -17.21 -25.42
N SER A 448 4.49 -18.34 -24.77
CA SER A 448 3.47 -19.31 -25.23
C SER A 448 2.03 -18.76 -25.24
N ASN A 449 1.81 -17.62 -24.58
CA ASN A 449 0.50 -16.95 -24.55
C ASN A 449 0.31 -15.96 -25.72
N ILE A 450 1.29 -15.86 -26.64
CA ILE A 450 1.21 -15.06 -27.85
C ILE A 450 1.38 -15.99 -29.05
N THR A 451 0.34 -16.09 -29.87
CA THR A 451 0.40 -16.79 -31.17
C THR A 451 0.64 -15.76 -32.27
N VAL A 452 1.65 -15.98 -33.11
CA VAL A 452 2.00 -15.10 -34.25
C VAL A 452 1.48 -15.71 -35.55
N HIS A 453 0.84 -14.89 -36.39
CA HIS A 453 0.32 -15.28 -37.69
C HIS A 453 1.14 -14.74 -38.84
#